data_6fb62cbee046cf7ce255a58a93e38f28
#
_entry.id   6fb62cbee046cf7ce255a58a93e38f28
#
_cell.length_a   1.000
_cell.length_b   1.000
_cell.length_c   1.000
_cell.angle_alpha   90.00
_cell.angle_beta   90.00
_cell.angle_gamma   90.00
#
_symmetry.space_group_name_H-M   'P 1'
#
loop_
_entity.id
_entity.type
_entity.pdbx_description
1 polymer ?
#
loop_
_entity_poly.entity_id
_entity_poly.type
_entity_poly.pdbx_seq_one_letter_code
_entity_poly.pdbx_strand_id
1 'polypeptide(L)'
;MTTYLEKIETTPCVWHADAGHAWLEVPMQYLNDLNILDKITDYSYKSIDGTKAYLEEDLDAGTYIDKVWGNTDYRQYISEVDDGDDSFIRHLPRIHG
;
A
#
# COMPACT_ATOMS: atom_id res chain seq x y z
N MET A 1 7.28 -25.61 0.69
CA MET A 1 7.81 -24.46 1.46
C MET A 1 7.45 -23.15 0.75
N THR A 2 6.90 -22.20 1.47
CA THR A 2 6.50 -20.90 0.90
C THR A 2 7.73 -20.00 0.73
N THR A 3 7.92 -19.45 -0.46
CA THR A 3 8.98 -18.48 -0.70
C THR A 3 8.59 -17.12 -0.11
N TYR A 4 9.57 -16.23 0.04
CA TYR A 4 9.29 -14.89 0.53
C TYR A 4 8.39 -14.11 -0.44
N LEU A 5 8.57 -14.29 -1.75
CA LEU A 5 7.69 -13.67 -2.75
C LEU A 5 6.26 -14.18 -2.62
N GLU A 6 6.06 -15.47 -2.39
CA GLU A 6 4.73 -16.03 -2.15
C GLU A 6 4.12 -15.44 -0.88
N LYS A 7 4.91 -15.21 0.16
CA LYS A 7 4.45 -14.55 1.37
C LYS A 7 3.94 -13.14 1.08
N ILE A 8 4.67 -12.36 0.29
CA ILE A 8 4.25 -11.02 -0.11
C ILE A 8 2.93 -11.10 -0.90
N GLU A 9 2.85 -12.00 -1.87
CA GLU A 9 1.66 -12.17 -2.71
C GLU A 9 0.41 -12.56 -1.93
N THR A 10 0.57 -13.25 -0.81
CA THR A 10 -0.56 -13.74 -0.01
C THR A 10 -0.81 -12.92 1.26
N THR A 11 -0.03 -11.87 1.50
CA THR A 11 -0.24 -10.99 2.64
C THR A 11 -1.49 -10.12 2.39
N PRO A 12 -2.50 -10.17 3.27
CA PRO A 12 -3.68 -9.34 3.10
C PRO A 12 -3.34 -7.86 3.15
N CYS A 13 -3.94 -7.09 2.25
CA CYS A 13 -3.82 -5.65 2.19
C CYS A 13 -5.18 -5.00 2.41
N VAL A 14 -5.19 -3.74 2.81
CA VAL A 14 -6.42 -3.01 3.08
C VAL A 14 -6.45 -1.72 2.28
N TRP A 15 -7.55 -1.52 1.52
CA TRP A 15 -7.88 -0.22 0.95
C TRP A 15 -8.56 0.62 2.02
N HIS A 16 -7.96 1.76 2.35
CA HIS A 16 -8.59 2.77 3.19
C HIS A 16 -9.16 3.86 2.28
N ALA A 17 -10.45 4.04 2.31
CA ALA A 17 -11.11 5.04 1.49
C ALA A 17 -11.78 6.11 2.34
N ASP A 18 -11.67 7.38 1.94
CA ASP A 18 -12.50 8.45 2.46
C ASP A 18 -13.30 9.08 1.32
N ALA A 19 -13.96 10.21 1.58
CA ALA A 19 -14.83 10.84 0.58
C ALA A 19 -14.08 11.25 -0.70
N GLY A 20 -12.78 11.50 -0.62
CA GLY A 20 -12.02 12.05 -1.76
C GLY A 20 -10.96 11.14 -2.34
N HIS A 21 -10.41 10.22 -1.56
CA HIS A 21 -9.26 9.41 -1.98
C HIS A 21 -9.27 8.02 -1.35
N ALA A 22 -8.36 7.17 -1.82
CA ALA A 22 -8.12 5.87 -1.23
C ALA A 22 -6.62 5.58 -1.20
N TRP A 23 -6.20 4.74 -0.26
CA TRP A 23 -4.80 4.34 -0.08
C TRP A 23 -4.73 2.86 0.23
N LEU A 24 -3.75 2.18 -0.36
CA LEU A 24 -3.50 0.77 -0.08
C LEU A 24 -2.48 0.64 1.04
N GLU A 25 -2.88 0.03 2.15
CA GLU A 25 -1.99 -0.23 3.27
C GLU A 25 -1.16 -1.48 3.00
N VAL A 26 0.17 -1.32 2.99
CA VAL A 26 1.11 -2.43 2.80
C VAL A 26 2.25 -2.32 3.79
N PRO A 27 2.92 -3.44 4.16
CA PRO A 27 4.12 -3.34 4.99
C PRO A 27 5.23 -2.55 4.29
N MET A 28 5.82 -1.59 4.97
CA MET A 28 6.93 -0.79 4.42
C MET A 28 8.09 -1.70 3.98
N GLN A 29 8.35 -2.77 4.75
CA GLN A 29 9.41 -3.71 4.45
C GLN A 29 9.29 -4.29 3.04
N TYR A 30 8.05 -4.51 2.57
CA TYR A 30 7.85 -5.08 1.24
C TYR A 30 8.26 -4.13 0.13
N LEU A 31 8.11 -2.82 0.32
CA LEU A 31 8.58 -1.84 -0.65
C LEU A 31 10.10 -1.87 -0.78
N ASN A 32 10.79 -2.05 0.34
CA ASN A 32 12.25 -2.20 0.34
C ASN A 32 12.67 -3.51 -0.32
N ASP A 33 12.03 -4.62 0.05
CA ASP A 33 12.40 -5.95 -0.43
C ASP A 33 12.12 -6.12 -1.92
N LEU A 34 11.08 -5.48 -2.43
CA LEU A 34 10.76 -5.48 -3.85
C LEU A 34 11.57 -4.44 -4.64
N ASN A 35 12.35 -3.63 -3.93
CA ASN A 35 13.19 -2.60 -4.53
C ASN A 35 12.38 -1.56 -5.32
N ILE A 36 11.22 -1.17 -4.79
CA ILE A 36 10.33 -0.20 -5.43
C ILE A 36 10.08 1.06 -4.59
N LEU A 37 10.68 1.15 -3.40
CA LEU A 37 10.43 2.31 -2.53
C LEU A 37 10.80 3.63 -3.21
N ASP A 38 11.88 3.64 -3.99
CA ASP A 38 12.32 4.83 -4.73
C ASP A 38 11.37 5.23 -5.86
N LYS A 39 10.48 4.33 -6.28
CA LYS A 39 9.47 4.59 -7.31
C LYS A 39 8.15 5.12 -6.74
N ILE A 40 7.98 5.04 -5.41
CA ILE A 40 6.78 5.51 -4.75
C ILE A 40 6.88 7.02 -4.57
N THR A 41 5.80 7.73 -4.88
CA THR A 41 5.78 9.19 -4.83
C THR A 41 5.42 9.71 -3.44
N ASP A 42 5.62 11.01 -3.21
CA ASP A 42 5.22 11.66 -1.97
C ASP A 42 3.71 11.97 -1.91
N TYR A 43 2.92 11.49 -2.87
CA TYR A 43 1.47 11.44 -2.70
C TYR A 43 1.05 10.36 -1.71
N SER A 44 1.95 9.44 -1.40
CA SER A 44 1.73 8.38 -0.42
C SER A 44 2.25 8.77 0.96
N TYR A 45 1.82 8.02 1.98
CA TYR A 45 2.10 8.31 3.38
C TYR A 45 2.73 7.10 4.06
N LYS A 46 3.28 7.32 5.25
CA LYS A 46 3.79 6.23 6.09
C LYS A 46 3.22 6.37 7.50
N SER A 47 3.15 5.24 8.22
CA SER A 47 2.78 5.28 9.63
C SER A 47 3.86 6.01 10.44
N ILE A 48 3.48 6.49 11.63
CA ILE A 48 4.40 7.23 12.48
C ILE A 48 5.60 6.37 12.87
N ASP A 49 5.40 5.08 13.10
CA ASP A 49 6.49 4.15 13.42
C ASP A 49 7.26 3.66 12.18
N GLY A 50 6.84 4.04 10.99
CA GLY A 50 7.52 3.69 9.75
C GLY A 50 7.32 2.26 9.27
N THR A 51 6.45 1.48 9.90
CA THR A 51 6.28 0.06 9.55
C THR A 51 5.28 -0.18 8.43
N LYS A 52 4.39 0.79 8.17
CA LYS A 52 3.36 0.68 7.15
C LYS A 52 3.44 1.80 6.15
N ALA A 53 3.14 1.48 4.90
CA ALA A 53 2.98 2.46 3.82
C ALA A 53 1.52 2.50 3.40
N TYR A 54 1.05 3.69 3.06
CA TYR A 54 -0.30 3.91 2.55
C TYR A 54 -0.16 4.48 1.15
N LEU A 55 -0.33 3.61 0.14
CA LEU A 55 -0.02 3.92 -1.25
C LEU A 55 -1.23 4.54 -1.94
N GLU A 56 -1.02 5.71 -2.51
CA GLU A 56 -2.06 6.50 -3.16
C GLU A 56 -2.65 5.76 -4.37
N GLU A 57 -3.98 5.80 -4.51
CA GLU A 57 -4.73 4.95 -5.44
C GLU A 57 -4.42 5.19 -6.91
N ASP A 58 -4.16 6.45 -7.31
CA ASP A 58 -4.05 6.78 -8.73
C ASP A 58 -2.71 6.36 -9.33
N LEU A 59 -1.66 6.19 -8.52
CA LEU A 59 -0.33 5.93 -9.03
C LEU A 59 0.41 4.85 -8.23
N ASP A 60 0.65 5.09 -6.95
CA ASP A 60 1.58 4.27 -6.17
C ASP A 60 1.03 2.88 -5.83
N ALA A 61 -0.26 2.76 -5.58
CA ALA A 61 -0.89 1.45 -5.37
C ALA A 61 -0.73 0.58 -6.62
N GLY A 62 -0.89 1.17 -7.80
CA GLY A 62 -0.67 0.46 -9.07
C GLY A 62 0.74 -0.07 -9.20
N THR A 63 1.74 0.71 -8.77
CA THR A 63 3.14 0.27 -8.79
C THR A 63 3.33 -0.99 -7.96
N TYR A 64 2.75 -1.03 -6.75
CA TYR A 64 2.83 -2.20 -5.89
C TYR A 64 2.08 -3.40 -6.48
N ILE A 65 0.85 -3.19 -6.92
CA ILE A 65 -0.02 -4.23 -7.47
C ILE A 65 0.64 -4.87 -8.70
N ASP A 66 1.15 -4.06 -9.61
CA ASP A 66 1.82 -4.56 -10.80
C ASP A 66 3.07 -5.36 -10.45
N LYS A 67 3.84 -4.92 -9.48
CA LYS A 67 5.08 -5.60 -9.08
C LYS A 67 4.79 -6.95 -8.43
N VAL A 68 3.77 -7.00 -7.57
CA VAL A 68 3.46 -8.21 -6.78
C VAL A 68 2.64 -9.21 -7.58
N TRP A 69 1.58 -8.74 -8.23
CA TRP A 69 0.62 -9.63 -8.88
C TRP A 69 0.63 -9.58 -10.41
N GLY A 70 1.03 -8.45 -10.99
CA GLY A 70 0.99 -8.29 -12.44
C GLY A 70 -0.43 -8.50 -12.96
N ASN A 71 -0.62 -9.52 -13.81
CA ASN A 71 -1.93 -9.85 -14.37
C ASN A 71 -2.71 -10.88 -13.56
N THR A 72 -2.17 -11.32 -12.42
CA THR A 72 -2.85 -12.29 -11.55
C THR A 72 -3.94 -11.58 -10.76
N ASP A 73 -5.06 -12.26 -10.50
CA ASP A 73 -6.16 -11.69 -9.73
C ASP A 73 -5.73 -11.53 -8.26
N TYR A 74 -5.74 -10.30 -7.77
CA TYR A 74 -5.30 -9.93 -6.42
C TYR A 74 -6.47 -9.64 -5.47
N ARG A 75 -7.70 -9.60 -5.97
CA ARG A 75 -8.85 -9.11 -5.19
C ARG A 75 -9.12 -9.93 -3.93
N GLN A 76 -8.78 -11.22 -3.95
CA GLN A 76 -8.95 -12.08 -2.77
C GLN A 76 -8.06 -11.68 -1.59
N TYR A 77 -6.98 -10.91 -1.86
CA TYR A 77 -6.04 -10.49 -0.83
C TYR A 77 -6.27 -9.05 -0.34
N ILE A 78 -7.21 -8.33 -0.93
CA ILE A 78 -7.46 -6.94 -0.60
C ILE A 78 -8.88 -6.78 -0.08
N SER A 79 -9.01 -6.17 1.10
CA SER A 79 -10.28 -5.76 1.68
C SER A 79 -10.38 -4.25 1.69
N GLU A 80 -11.58 -3.72 1.90
CA GLU A 80 -11.83 -2.28 1.93
C GLU A 80 -12.36 -1.84 3.28
N VAL A 81 -11.93 -0.64 3.71
CA VAL A 81 -12.41 0.02 4.92
C VAL A 81 -12.82 1.44 4.54
N ASP A 82 -13.98 1.87 5.03
CA ASP A 82 -14.45 3.24 4.87
C ASP A 82 -13.98 4.05 6.09
N ASP A 83 -13.07 5.00 5.86
CA ASP A 83 -12.51 5.87 6.91
C ASP A 83 -13.35 7.14 7.12
N GLY A 84 -14.51 7.25 6.49
CA GLY A 84 -15.39 8.40 6.63
C GLY A 84 -15.03 9.54 5.68
N ASP A 85 -15.28 10.78 6.12
CA ASP A 85 -15.06 11.95 5.28
C ASP A 85 -13.60 12.37 5.19
N ASP A 86 -12.82 12.10 6.25
CA ASP A 86 -11.41 12.50 6.35
C ASP A 86 -10.60 11.38 6.99
N SER A 87 -9.90 10.60 6.17
CA SER A 87 -9.08 9.50 6.67
C SER A 87 -7.94 9.99 7.55
N PHE A 88 -7.63 9.24 8.61
CA PHE A 88 -6.46 9.51 9.46
C PHE A 88 -5.17 9.57 8.65
N ILE A 89 -5.13 8.91 7.49
CA ILE A 89 -3.94 8.86 6.62
C ILE A 89 -3.52 10.24 6.17
N ARG A 90 -4.46 11.15 5.94
CA ARG A 90 -4.15 12.52 5.49
C ARG A 90 -3.29 13.31 6.47
N HIS A 91 -3.23 12.86 7.72
CA HIS A 91 -2.49 13.53 8.78
C HIS A 91 -1.15 12.85 9.11
N LEU A 92 -0.81 11.81 8.35
CA LEU A 92 0.43 11.08 8.54
C LEU A 92 1.60 11.75 7.79
N PRO A 93 2.85 11.41 8.13
CA PRO A 93 4.00 11.88 7.37
C PRO A 93 3.97 11.36 5.93
N ARG A 94 4.50 12.15 5.00
CA ARG A 94 4.72 11.69 3.64
C ARG A 94 5.75 10.57 3.64
N ILE A 95 5.66 9.68 2.65
CA ILE A 95 6.47 8.45 2.65
C ILE A 95 7.98 8.73 2.63
N HIS A 96 8.40 9.80 1.95
CA HIS A 96 9.81 10.22 1.89
C HIS A 96 10.10 11.41 2.80
N GLY A 97 9.15 11.78 3.64
CA GLY A 97 9.28 12.91 4.57
C GLY A 97 10.11 12.63 5.80
#